data_e7e805524a7ae0198ea8a35bde78db5f
#
_entry.id   e7e805524a7ae0198ea8a35bde78db5f
#
_cell.length_a   1.000
_cell.length_b   1.000
_cell.length_c   1.000
_cell.angle_alpha   90.00
_cell.angle_beta   90.00
_cell.angle_gamma   90.00
#
_symmetry.space_group_name_H-M   'P 1'
#
loop_
_entity.id
_entity.type
_entity.pdbx_description
1 polymer ?
#
loop_
_entity_poly.entity_id
_entity_poly.type
_entity_poly.pdbx_seq_one_letter_code
_entity_poly.pdbx_strand_id
1 'polypeptide(L)'
;MHILQISSDFCNTKVHENLYKVLSERGIRQTIYCPVRSEEQIGRNSFVSENTDIIYDYVVKPYHRYVYHIKRMDIFRSLQNKVDLKEVDLVHAATLFTDGGQAYKIYKKYHIPYVVAVRNTDINGFLDMLPNTWPAGRKILLNAKMIFFISKALMDKFSSHKVIKPILPEIRDKMMLIPNGIDDYYLDHISHEPHKGHRVLYVGDFSNNKNVVRLCEAVLELKKEAGFSDLEMSLVGGGNNEDDKVKKTVDSHPDTFMYLGPIYDKEKLCEVFRAHTVFAMPSIHETFGLVYLEALSQNLPVVYTTGQGIDGLLDNNIGIGVSPLSVNDIKEAIKKILIQPNTYSNQNVDFEKFRWENIATRYISFYEELMKTDASRTSLLKLIKQWGG
;
A
#
# COMPACT_ATOMS: atom_id res chain seq x y z
N MET A 1 6.78 14.01 22.60
CA MET A 1 7.40 13.74 21.28
C MET A 1 6.54 14.38 20.20
N HIS A 2 7.12 15.23 19.37
CA HIS A 2 6.47 15.89 18.25
C HIS A 2 7.04 15.40 16.93
N ILE A 3 6.20 14.77 16.11
CA ILE A 3 6.57 14.19 14.82
C ILE A 3 6.10 15.10 13.67
N LEU A 4 7.01 15.49 12.79
CA LEU A 4 6.64 16.11 11.53
C LEU A 4 6.43 15.01 10.47
N GLN A 5 5.17 14.79 10.12
CA GLN A 5 4.78 13.88 9.03
C GLN A 5 4.83 14.65 7.70
N ILE A 6 5.81 14.37 6.83
CA ILE A 6 5.83 14.93 5.47
C ILE A 6 5.21 13.91 4.53
N SER A 7 4.02 14.20 4.03
CA SER A 7 3.23 13.24 3.27
C SER A 7 2.55 13.89 2.05
N SER A 8 3.22 13.82 0.91
CA SER A 8 2.68 14.36 -0.35
C SER A 8 1.45 13.58 -0.87
N ASP A 9 1.24 12.36 -0.40
CA ASP A 9 0.10 11.52 -0.75
C ASP A 9 -1.02 11.53 0.30
N PHE A 10 -0.90 12.30 1.38
CA PHE A 10 -1.93 12.37 2.41
C PHE A 10 -3.32 12.73 1.85
N CYS A 11 -3.38 13.63 0.88
CA CYS A 11 -4.63 14.03 0.22
C CYS A 11 -5.22 12.97 -0.73
N ASN A 12 -4.49 11.91 -1.07
CA ASN A 12 -4.88 10.95 -2.11
C ASN A 12 -5.24 9.56 -1.57
N THR A 13 -4.90 9.25 -0.32
CA THR A 13 -5.13 7.91 0.25
C THR A 13 -5.54 7.95 1.71
N LYS A 14 -6.53 7.15 2.08
CA LYS A 14 -6.97 6.98 3.46
C LYS A 14 -5.95 6.26 4.36
N VAL A 15 -5.00 5.56 3.77
CA VAL A 15 -3.94 4.84 4.51
C VAL A 15 -3.17 5.77 5.46
N HIS A 16 -2.76 6.94 4.96
CA HIS A 16 -2.04 7.91 5.80
C HIS A 16 -2.95 8.57 6.84
N GLU A 17 -4.19 8.86 6.47
CA GLU A 17 -5.17 9.42 7.40
C GLU A 17 -5.42 8.46 8.57
N ASN A 18 -5.68 7.18 8.29
CA ASN A 18 -5.93 6.16 9.30
C ASN A 18 -4.73 6.00 10.25
N LEU A 19 -3.51 5.89 9.71
CA LEU A 19 -2.31 5.79 10.54
C LEU A 19 -2.13 7.03 11.43
N TYR A 20 -2.20 8.22 10.85
CA TYR A 20 -1.92 9.45 11.60
C TYR A 20 -3.01 9.77 12.63
N LYS A 21 -4.26 9.40 12.34
CA LYS A 21 -5.36 9.47 13.29
C LYS A 21 -5.08 8.61 14.52
N VAL A 22 -4.74 7.34 14.32
CA VAL A 22 -4.44 6.42 15.45
C VAL A 22 -3.19 6.86 16.21
N LEU A 23 -2.14 7.33 15.54
CA LEU A 23 -0.97 7.90 16.24
C LEU A 23 -1.36 9.10 17.13
N SER A 24 -2.27 9.94 16.65
CA SER A 24 -2.79 11.08 17.43
C SER A 24 -3.63 10.65 18.64
N GLU A 25 -4.52 9.67 18.46
CA GLU A 25 -5.33 9.06 19.52
C GLU A 25 -4.45 8.40 20.60
N ARG A 26 -3.27 7.92 20.23
CA ARG A 26 -2.24 7.38 21.12
C ARG A 26 -1.36 8.46 21.76
N GLY A 27 -1.71 9.74 21.64
CA GLY A 27 -1.04 10.87 22.27
C GLY A 27 0.23 11.36 21.58
N ILE A 28 0.50 10.94 20.36
CA ILE A 28 1.63 11.48 19.58
C ILE A 28 1.23 12.84 19.02
N ARG A 29 1.95 13.90 19.42
CA ARG A 29 1.83 15.23 18.81
C ARG A 29 2.38 15.17 17.39
N GLN A 30 1.61 15.67 16.42
CA GLN A 30 1.98 15.62 15.00
C GLN A 30 1.71 16.96 14.30
N THR A 31 2.59 17.30 13.37
CA THR A 31 2.29 18.25 12.28
C THR A 31 2.33 17.48 10.97
N ILE A 32 1.20 17.41 10.26
CA ILE A 32 1.11 16.76 8.94
C ILE A 32 1.28 17.86 7.89
N TYR A 33 2.39 17.83 7.16
CA TYR A 33 2.64 18.72 6.05
C TYR A 33 2.40 18.01 4.72
N CYS A 34 1.37 18.47 3.98
CA CYS A 34 0.95 17.92 2.70
C CYS A 34 1.12 18.93 1.57
N PRO A 35 2.21 18.86 0.77
CA PRO A 35 2.39 19.69 -0.41
C PRO A 35 1.45 19.24 -1.53
N VAL A 36 0.53 20.09 -1.96
CA VAL A 36 -0.50 19.79 -2.96
C VAL A 36 -0.27 20.53 -4.29
N ARG A 37 -0.92 20.03 -5.35
CA ARG A 37 -0.79 20.52 -6.75
C ARG A 37 -1.98 21.37 -7.18
N SER A 38 -3.10 21.26 -6.50
CA SER A 38 -4.30 22.03 -6.75
C SER A 38 -5.05 22.31 -5.46
N GLU A 39 -5.89 23.34 -5.45
CA GLU A 39 -6.73 23.68 -4.32
C GLU A 39 -7.77 22.60 -4.01
N GLU A 40 -8.23 21.88 -5.01
CA GLU A 40 -9.15 20.75 -4.87
C GLU A 40 -8.62 19.59 -4.00
N GLN A 41 -7.30 19.52 -3.80
CA GLN A 41 -6.67 18.51 -2.95
C GLN A 41 -6.69 18.90 -1.46
N ILE A 42 -6.94 20.20 -1.17
CA ILE A 42 -6.98 20.71 0.20
C ILE A 42 -8.21 20.12 0.92
N GLY A 43 -7.98 19.52 2.07
CA GLY A 43 -9.03 18.98 2.92
C GLY A 43 -9.66 17.66 2.45
N ARG A 44 -9.16 17.02 1.36
CA ARG A 44 -9.70 15.71 0.91
C ARG A 44 -9.62 14.63 1.97
N ASN A 45 -8.57 14.66 2.78
CA ASN A 45 -8.40 13.81 3.95
C ASN A 45 -8.14 14.72 5.16
N SER A 46 -8.92 14.54 6.22
CA SER A 46 -8.77 15.34 7.44
C SER A 46 -9.41 14.62 8.62
N PHE A 47 -8.86 14.86 9.78
CA PHE A 47 -9.46 14.47 11.06
C PHE A 47 -9.20 15.56 12.08
N VAL A 48 -10.05 15.63 13.09
CA VAL A 48 -9.92 16.60 14.18
C VAL A 48 -9.25 15.92 15.37
N SER A 49 -8.19 16.54 15.88
CA SER A 49 -7.50 16.08 17.09
C SER A 49 -6.74 17.23 17.74
N GLU A 50 -6.69 17.25 19.06
CA GLU A 50 -5.89 18.22 19.83
C GLU A 50 -4.37 18.03 19.66
N ASN A 51 -3.96 16.84 19.23
CA ASN A 51 -2.54 16.46 19.07
C ASN A 51 -2.04 16.60 17.63
N THR A 52 -2.85 17.07 16.68
CA THR A 52 -2.43 17.07 15.27
C THR A 52 -2.83 18.35 14.54
N ASP A 53 -1.84 19.01 13.95
CA ASP A 53 -2.00 20.10 13.01
C ASP A 53 -1.85 19.59 11.58
N ILE A 54 -2.82 19.89 10.69
CA ILE A 54 -2.78 19.50 9.28
C ILE A 54 -2.56 20.75 8.43
N ILE A 55 -1.44 20.79 7.70
CA ILE A 55 -1.04 21.90 6.85
C ILE A 55 -1.04 21.44 5.39
N TYR A 56 -2.04 21.84 4.63
CA TYR A 56 -2.03 21.74 3.18
C TYR A 56 -1.30 22.93 2.57
N ASP A 57 -0.37 22.64 1.66
CA ASP A 57 0.45 23.68 1.05
C ASP A 57 0.40 23.60 -0.48
N TYR A 58 -0.28 24.56 -1.12
CA TYR A 58 -0.39 24.66 -2.57
C TYR A 58 0.91 25.22 -3.19
N VAL A 59 1.96 24.43 -3.10
CA VAL A 59 3.32 24.79 -3.53
C VAL A 59 3.79 24.03 -4.78
N VAL A 60 3.18 22.89 -5.10
CA VAL A 60 3.61 22.06 -6.22
C VAL A 60 3.03 22.58 -7.53
N LYS A 61 3.89 23.02 -8.44
CA LYS A 61 3.52 23.58 -9.75
C LYS A 61 3.70 22.55 -10.88
N PRO A 62 3.00 22.72 -12.03
CA PRO A 62 3.08 21.77 -13.16
C PRO A 62 4.50 21.49 -13.65
N TYR A 63 5.37 22.49 -13.70
CA TYR A 63 6.76 22.34 -14.15
C TYR A 63 7.62 21.52 -13.20
N HIS A 64 7.25 21.35 -11.94
CA HIS A 64 7.97 20.55 -10.95
C HIS A 64 8.09 19.08 -11.33
N ARG A 65 7.24 18.59 -12.23
CA ARG A 65 7.35 17.23 -12.78
C ARG A 65 8.65 16.99 -13.58
N TYR A 66 9.22 18.06 -14.13
CA TYR A 66 10.43 18.00 -14.96
C TYR A 66 11.71 18.38 -14.20
N VAL A 67 11.59 19.15 -13.13
CA VAL A 67 12.74 19.75 -12.41
C VAL A 67 12.71 19.41 -10.93
N TYR A 68 13.10 18.19 -10.62
CA TYR A 68 13.07 17.62 -9.27
C TYR A 68 13.77 18.50 -8.22
N HIS A 69 14.93 19.07 -8.55
CA HIS A 69 15.70 19.88 -7.59
C HIS A 69 14.99 21.19 -7.24
N ILE A 70 14.35 21.85 -8.22
CA ILE A 70 13.56 23.06 -8.00
C ILE A 70 12.34 22.73 -7.16
N LYS A 71 11.59 21.66 -7.49
CA LYS A 71 10.49 21.17 -6.67
C LYS A 71 10.89 21.04 -5.19
N ARG A 72 12.02 20.41 -4.92
CA ARG A 72 12.53 20.23 -3.55
C ARG A 72 12.88 21.56 -2.87
N MET A 73 13.41 22.52 -3.60
CA MET A 73 13.73 23.84 -3.05
C MET A 73 12.47 24.61 -2.65
N ASP A 74 11.49 24.64 -3.53
CA ASP A 74 10.28 25.41 -3.32
C ASP A 74 9.43 24.83 -2.19
N ILE A 75 9.27 23.50 -2.15
CA ILE A 75 8.61 22.83 -1.03
C ILE A 75 9.35 23.10 0.28
N PHE A 76 10.69 23.03 0.30
CA PHE A 76 11.47 23.26 1.52
C PHE A 76 11.33 24.69 2.04
N ARG A 77 11.38 25.70 1.16
CA ARG A 77 11.19 27.11 1.55
C ARG A 77 9.80 27.34 2.15
N SER A 78 8.76 26.79 1.51
CA SER A 78 7.40 26.92 2.00
C SER A 78 7.20 26.22 3.34
N LEU A 79 7.72 25.00 3.49
CA LEU A 79 7.66 24.23 4.73
C LEU A 79 8.28 25.00 5.90
N GLN A 80 9.47 25.59 5.71
CA GLN A 80 10.15 26.36 6.75
C GLN A 80 9.37 27.58 7.24
N ASN A 81 8.50 28.15 6.40
CA ASN A 81 7.67 29.29 6.75
C ASN A 81 6.37 28.89 7.46
N LYS A 82 5.96 27.62 7.35
CA LYS A 82 4.66 27.13 7.85
C LYS A 82 4.77 26.21 9.06
N VAL A 83 5.96 25.61 9.28
CA VAL A 83 6.21 24.65 10.36
C VAL A 83 7.29 25.19 11.28
N ASP A 84 7.01 25.26 12.58
CA ASP A 84 8.06 25.55 13.57
C ASP A 84 8.93 24.30 13.81
N LEU A 85 10.03 24.27 13.10
CA LEU A 85 10.98 23.14 13.15
C LEU A 85 11.75 23.04 14.49
N LYS A 86 11.68 24.06 15.37
CA LYS A 86 12.35 24.01 16.66
C LYS A 86 11.65 23.06 17.65
N GLU A 87 10.36 22.86 17.45
CA GLU A 87 9.56 21.97 18.30
C GLU A 87 9.50 20.53 17.77
N VAL A 88 10.08 20.25 16.61
CA VAL A 88 10.04 18.92 15.97
C VAL A 88 11.18 18.04 16.49
N ASP A 89 10.82 16.89 17.04
CA ASP A 89 11.78 15.89 17.54
C ASP A 89 12.23 14.93 16.44
N LEU A 90 11.32 14.53 15.56
CA LEU A 90 11.57 13.54 14.48
C LEU A 90 10.77 13.89 13.22
N VAL A 91 11.36 13.66 12.07
CA VAL A 91 10.66 13.76 10.78
C VAL A 91 10.35 12.36 10.24
N HIS A 92 9.10 12.10 9.88
CA HIS A 92 8.71 10.91 9.11
C HIS A 92 8.30 11.31 7.70
N ALA A 93 9.06 10.86 6.72
CA ALA A 93 8.81 11.08 5.31
C ALA A 93 8.06 9.89 4.70
N ALA A 94 6.86 10.14 4.16
CA ALA A 94 5.98 9.10 3.63
C ALA A 94 6.46 8.49 2.30
N THR A 95 7.39 9.16 1.57
CA THR A 95 8.03 8.67 0.34
C THR A 95 9.53 8.96 0.37
N LEU A 96 10.32 8.18 -0.38
CA LEU A 96 11.78 8.32 -0.40
C LEU A 96 12.23 9.64 -1.05
N PHE A 97 11.76 9.93 -2.26
CA PHE A 97 12.33 11.04 -3.04
C PHE A 97 11.68 12.39 -2.74
N THR A 98 10.34 12.47 -2.78
CA THR A 98 9.64 13.75 -2.59
C THR A 98 9.73 14.20 -1.15
N ASP A 99 9.27 13.38 -0.23
CA ASP A 99 9.15 13.72 1.20
C ASP A 99 10.49 13.52 1.91
N GLY A 100 11.20 12.42 1.65
CA GLY A 100 12.54 12.13 2.17
C GLY A 100 13.58 13.16 1.72
N GLY A 101 13.38 13.74 0.54
CA GLY A 101 14.18 14.88 0.11
C GLY A 101 14.06 16.11 1.01
N GLN A 102 12.89 16.37 1.59
CA GLN A 102 12.68 17.44 2.56
C GLN A 102 13.24 17.06 3.92
N ALA A 103 12.96 15.83 4.38
CA ALA A 103 13.50 15.31 5.64
C ALA A 103 15.03 15.37 5.68
N TYR A 104 15.70 15.00 4.60
CA TYR A 104 17.16 15.13 4.50
C TYR A 104 17.66 16.57 4.57
N LYS A 105 16.94 17.54 3.98
CA LYS A 105 17.30 18.97 4.10
C LYS A 105 17.10 19.47 5.52
N ILE A 106 16.02 19.07 6.20
CA ILE A 106 15.79 19.39 7.61
C ILE A 106 16.92 18.82 8.45
N TYR A 107 17.26 17.54 8.28
CA TYR A 107 18.39 16.93 8.98
C TYR A 107 19.70 17.70 8.76
N LYS A 108 20.02 18.08 7.52
CA LYS A 108 21.26 18.81 7.20
C LYS A 108 21.32 20.21 7.84
N LYS A 109 20.19 20.87 8.01
CA LYS A 109 20.15 22.25 8.50
C LYS A 109 19.88 22.36 9.99
N TYR A 110 19.04 21.49 10.53
CA TYR A 110 18.55 21.56 11.91
C TYR A 110 18.96 20.36 12.76
N HIS A 111 19.62 19.37 12.18
CA HIS A 111 20.07 18.13 12.85
C HIS A 111 18.92 17.28 13.42
N ILE A 112 17.67 17.52 13.01
CA ILE A 112 16.51 16.71 13.41
C ILE A 112 16.61 15.37 12.71
N PRO A 113 16.58 14.24 13.45
CA PRO A 113 16.62 12.90 12.87
C PRO A 113 15.38 12.62 12.01
N TYR A 114 15.49 11.67 11.08
CA TYR A 114 14.35 11.29 10.26
C TYR A 114 14.32 9.82 9.93
N VAL A 115 13.10 9.35 9.67
CA VAL A 115 12.77 8.05 9.07
C VAL A 115 12.11 8.27 7.71
N VAL A 116 12.18 7.27 6.83
CA VAL A 116 11.64 7.37 5.49
C VAL A 116 10.92 6.08 5.08
N ALA A 117 9.77 6.21 4.45
CA ALA A 117 9.12 5.07 3.80
C ALA A 117 9.50 5.00 2.32
N VAL A 118 9.54 3.78 1.78
CA VAL A 118 9.71 3.52 0.34
C VAL A 118 8.38 3.07 -0.22
N ARG A 119 8.00 3.65 -1.34
CA ARG A 119 6.75 3.34 -2.05
C ARG A 119 7.04 2.85 -3.47
N ASN A 120 6.04 2.28 -4.11
CA ASN A 120 6.18 1.77 -5.47
C ASN A 120 6.58 2.87 -6.48
N THR A 121 6.06 4.09 -6.30
CA THR A 121 6.43 5.27 -7.09
C THR A 121 7.91 5.65 -6.97
N ASP A 122 8.54 5.39 -5.82
CA ASP A 122 9.97 5.63 -5.64
C ASP A 122 10.82 4.70 -6.49
N ILE A 123 10.37 3.45 -6.69
CA ILE A 123 11.06 2.49 -7.55
C ILE A 123 10.71 2.75 -9.01
N ASN A 124 9.43 2.58 -9.40
CA ASN A 124 8.99 2.62 -10.79
C ASN A 124 9.13 4.01 -11.43
N GLY A 125 8.99 5.08 -10.63
CA GLY A 125 9.11 6.45 -11.13
C GLY A 125 10.53 7.01 -11.01
N PHE A 126 11.13 6.96 -9.82
CA PHE A 126 12.40 7.62 -9.58
C PHE A 126 13.61 6.74 -9.87
N LEU A 127 13.65 5.52 -9.33
CA LEU A 127 14.81 4.65 -9.53
C LEU A 127 14.89 4.13 -10.97
N ASP A 128 13.77 3.76 -11.58
CA ASP A 128 13.75 3.21 -12.93
C ASP A 128 13.88 4.31 -14.01
N MET A 129 13.24 5.48 -13.81
CA MET A 129 13.06 6.46 -14.87
C MET A 129 13.88 7.76 -14.72
N LEU A 130 14.38 8.10 -13.52
CA LEU A 130 15.00 9.39 -13.23
C LEU A 130 16.43 9.26 -12.66
N PRO A 131 17.43 8.87 -13.47
CA PRO A 131 18.81 8.64 -13.01
C PRO A 131 19.45 9.84 -12.31
N ASN A 132 19.10 11.05 -12.70
CA ASN A 132 19.58 12.29 -12.09
C ASN A 132 19.18 12.45 -10.60
N THR A 133 18.23 11.67 -10.12
CA THR A 133 17.79 11.68 -8.70
C THR A 133 18.54 10.67 -7.84
N TRP A 134 19.24 9.69 -8.41
CA TRP A 134 19.92 8.62 -7.68
C TRP A 134 20.91 9.08 -6.61
N PRO A 135 21.79 10.07 -6.87
CA PRO A 135 22.70 10.56 -5.83
C PRO A 135 21.95 11.14 -4.62
N ALA A 136 20.80 11.79 -4.85
CA ALA A 136 19.96 12.30 -3.79
C ALA A 136 19.33 11.16 -2.99
N GLY A 137 18.74 10.16 -3.67
CA GLY A 137 18.14 8.97 -3.04
C GLY A 137 19.15 8.23 -2.14
N ARG A 138 20.37 8.01 -2.62
CA ARG A 138 21.43 7.38 -1.80
C ARG A 138 21.75 8.20 -0.53
N LYS A 139 21.88 9.53 -0.65
CA LYS A 139 22.15 10.39 0.52
C LYS A 139 21.01 10.34 1.52
N ILE A 140 19.77 10.31 1.06
CA ILE A 140 18.58 10.19 1.91
C ILE A 140 18.63 8.86 2.67
N LEU A 141 18.82 7.74 1.98
CA LEU A 141 18.85 6.39 2.59
C LEU A 141 19.99 6.21 3.60
N LEU A 142 21.19 6.65 3.26
CA LEU A 142 22.37 6.50 4.13
C LEU A 142 22.22 7.27 5.44
N ASN A 143 21.55 8.43 5.43
CA ASN A 143 21.38 9.28 6.62
C ASN A 143 20.06 9.04 7.37
N ALA A 144 19.10 8.31 6.80
CA ALA A 144 17.89 7.93 7.50
C ALA A 144 18.19 7.02 8.70
N LYS A 145 17.44 7.20 9.78
CA LYS A 145 17.52 6.32 10.96
C LYS A 145 16.84 4.98 10.71
N MET A 146 15.68 4.98 10.06
CA MET A 146 14.94 3.79 9.65
C MET A 146 14.39 3.97 8.23
N ILE A 147 14.17 2.86 7.53
CA ILE A 147 13.61 2.79 6.18
C ILE A 147 12.44 1.79 6.22
N PHE A 148 11.23 2.28 6.06
CA PHE A 148 10.02 1.47 6.16
C PHE A 148 9.53 1.00 4.80
N PHE A 149 9.10 -0.25 4.75
CA PHE A 149 8.47 -0.90 3.59
C PHE A 149 7.11 -1.45 3.99
N ILE A 150 6.15 -1.44 3.07
CA ILE A 150 4.79 -1.94 3.36
C ILE A 150 4.58 -3.39 2.93
N SER A 151 5.44 -3.93 2.05
CA SER A 151 5.36 -5.33 1.63
C SER A 151 6.76 -5.92 1.40
N LYS A 152 6.85 -7.25 1.54
CA LYS A 152 8.08 -8.01 1.28
C LYS A 152 8.50 -7.86 -0.19
N ALA A 153 7.54 -7.99 -1.10
CA ALA A 153 7.76 -7.84 -2.53
C ALA A 153 8.39 -6.48 -2.88
N LEU A 154 7.89 -5.38 -2.27
CA LEU A 154 8.46 -4.04 -2.46
C LEU A 154 9.89 -3.95 -1.93
N MET A 155 10.15 -4.51 -0.75
CA MET A 155 11.48 -4.51 -0.12
C MET A 155 12.49 -5.32 -0.95
N ASP A 156 12.09 -6.46 -1.49
CA ASP A 156 12.93 -7.31 -2.33
C ASP A 156 13.23 -6.65 -3.68
N LYS A 157 12.22 -6.06 -4.33
CA LYS A 157 12.38 -5.28 -5.55
C LYS A 157 13.34 -4.11 -5.35
N PHE A 158 13.18 -3.36 -4.26
CA PHE A 158 14.06 -2.27 -3.90
C PHE A 158 15.50 -2.75 -3.68
N SER A 159 15.68 -3.81 -2.88
CA SER A 159 16.99 -4.35 -2.54
C SER A 159 17.75 -4.90 -3.75
N SER A 160 17.03 -5.45 -4.72
CA SER A 160 17.61 -5.98 -5.96
C SER A 160 17.97 -4.90 -6.99
N HIS A 161 17.49 -3.67 -6.81
CA HIS A 161 17.70 -2.59 -7.79
C HIS A 161 19.19 -2.19 -7.89
N LYS A 162 19.69 -2.00 -9.11
CA LYS A 162 21.11 -1.70 -9.40
C LYS A 162 21.68 -0.48 -8.65
N VAL A 163 20.84 0.51 -8.34
CA VAL A 163 21.23 1.73 -7.63
C VAL A 163 21.38 1.47 -6.12
N ILE A 164 20.62 0.52 -5.59
CA ILE A 164 20.54 0.20 -4.17
C ILE A 164 21.56 -0.87 -3.75
N LYS A 165 21.77 -1.89 -4.59
CA LYS A 165 22.75 -2.98 -4.31
C LYS A 165 24.08 -2.51 -3.74
N PRO A 166 24.73 -1.44 -4.25
CA PRO A 166 26.03 -1.00 -3.73
C PRO A 166 25.99 -0.44 -2.31
N ILE A 167 24.84 0.10 -1.86
CA ILE A 167 24.66 0.66 -0.51
C ILE A 167 23.86 -0.23 0.42
N LEU A 168 23.37 -1.36 -0.08
CA LEU A 168 22.51 -2.28 0.68
C LEU A 168 23.17 -2.77 1.99
N PRO A 169 24.49 -3.07 2.06
CA PRO A 169 25.12 -3.46 3.31
C PRO A 169 25.03 -2.40 4.41
N GLU A 170 25.04 -1.11 4.03
CA GLU A 170 24.98 0.01 4.97
C GLU A 170 23.57 0.33 5.47
N ILE A 171 22.54 -0.02 4.67
CA ILE A 171 21.15 0.33 4.99
C ILE A 171 20.31 -0.87 5.44
N ARG A 172 20.74 -2.12 5.21
CA ARG A 172 19.97 -3.33 5.51
C ARG A 172 19.45 -3.38 6.95
N ASP A 173 20.27 -3.03 7.91
CA ASP A 173 19.93 -3.06 9.34
C ASP A 173 18.98 -1.92 9.76
N LYS A 174 18.63 -1.03 8.85
CA LYS A 174 17.65 0.04 9.03
C LYS A 174 16.34 -0.23 8.32
N MET A 175 16.27 -1.31 7.54
CA MET A 175 15.09 -1.66 6.75
C MET A 175 14.10 -2.44 7.60
N MET A 176 12.85 -2.02 7.60
CA MET A 176 11.77 -2.62 8.38
C MET A 176 10.50 -2.75 7.55
N LEU A 177 9.87 -3.93 7.63
CA LEU A 177 8.56 -4.17 7.06
C LEU A 177 7.49 -3.79 8.08
N ILE A 178 6.67 -2.80 7.75
CA ILE A 178 5.43 -2.45 8.49
C ILE A 178 4.32 -2.38 7.45
N PRO A 179 3.41 -3.37 7.41
CA PRO A 179 2.33 -3.40 6.44
C PRO A 179 1.34 -2.25 6.66
N ASN A 180 0.51 -1.98 5.67
CA ASN A 180 -0.65 -1.12 5.86
C ASN A 180 -1.73 -1.88 6.64
N GLY A 181 -2.53 -1.15 7.41
CA GLY A 181 -3.72 -1.67 8.04
C GLY A 181 -4.89 -1.74 7.08
N ILE A 182 -5.85 -2.58 7.42
CA ILE A 182 -7.20 -2.56 6.83
C ILE A 182 -8.19 -1.97 7.83
N ASP A 183 -9.40 -1.72 7.36
CA ASP A 183 -10.45 -1.18 8.22
C ASP A 183 -10.86 -2.21 9.29
N ASP A 184 -11.02 -1.74 10.53
CA ASP A 184 -11.34 -2.59 11.67
C ASP A 184 -12.65 -3.37 11.49
N TYR A 185 -13.58 -2.86 10.68
CA TYR A 185 -14.81 -3.59 10.36
C TYR A 185 -14.54 -5.00 9.84
N TYR A 186 -13.56 -5.16 8.93
CA TYR A 186 -13.20 -6.48 8.39
C TYR A 186 -12.52 -7.37 9.42
N LEU A 187 -11.78 -6.78 10.35
CA LEU A 187 -11.08 -7.49 11.42
C LEU A 187 -12.02 -7.93 12.54
N ASP A 188 -13.07 -7.16 12.78
CA ASP A 188 -14.09 -7.46 13.78
C ASP A 188 -15.17 -8.45 13.27
N HIS A 189 -15.22 -8.67 11.93
CA HIS A 189 -16.19 -9.55 11.26
C HIS A 189 -15.53 -10.66 10.44
N ILE A 190 -14.40 -11.19 10.92
CA ILE A 190 -13.70 -12.30 10.25
C ILE A 190 -14.64 -13.50 10.09
N SER A 191 -14.65 -14.09 8.90
CA SER A 191 -15.34 -15.34 8.61
C SER A 191 -14.32 -16.45 8.33
N HIS A 192 -14.65 -17.66 8.78
CA HIS A 192 -13.91 -18.89 8.45
C HIS A 192 -14.80 -19.88 7.68
N GLU A 193 -15.97 -19.45 7.27
CA GLU A 193 -16.91 -20.29 6.53
C GLU A 193 -16.34 -20.71 5.18
N PRO A 194 -16.52 -21.98 4.80
CA PRO A 194 -16.05 -22.48 3.51
C PRO A 194 -16.91 -21.96 2.36
N HIS A 195 -16.29 -21.69 1.24
CA HIS A 195 -16.96 -21.25 0.03
C HIS A 195 -17.30 -22.42 -0.90
N LYS A 196 -18.37 -22.28 -1.71
CA LYS A 196 -18.85 -23.30 -2.64
C LYS A 196 -19.29 -22.70 -3.97
N GLY A 197 -19.25 -23.53 -5.01
CA GLY A 197 -19.67 -23.16 -6.36
C GLY A 197 -18.53 -22.50 -7.17
N HIS A 198 -18.85 -22.12 -8.40
CA HIS A 198 -17.89 -21.57 -9.34
C HIS A 198 -18.11 -20.05 -9.50
N ARG A 199 -17.79 -19.27 -8.46
CA ARG A 199 -18.02 -17.83 -8.42
C ARG A 199 -16.74 -17.07 -8.20
N VAL A 200 -16.36 -16.27 -9.19
CA VAL A 200 -15.19 -15.38 -9.16
C VAL A 200 -15.63 -13.98 -8.78
N LEU A 201 -14.86 -13.30 -7.94
CA LEU A 201 -15.09 -11.91 -7.58
C LEU A 201 -13.91 -11.04 -8.00
N TYR A 202 -14.21 -9.88 -8.54
CA TYR A 202 -13.29 -8.76 -8.70
C TYR A 202 -13.83 -7.53 -7.96
N VAL A 203 -12.94 -6.82 -7.24
CA VAL A 203 -13.26 -5.54 -6.58
C VAL A 203 -12.15 -4.54 -6.87
N GLY A 204 -12.48 -3.43 -7.54
CA GLY A 204 -11.51 -2.38 -7.86
C GLY A 204 -11.95 -1.44 -8.97
N ASP A 205 -11.10 -0.47 -9.30
CA ASP A 205 -11.30 0.36 -10.48
C ASP A 205 -10.98 -0.42 -11.77
N PHE A 206 -11.52 0.03 -12.91
CA PHE A 206 -11.29 -0.60 -14.21
C PHE A 206 -10.16 0.10 -14.98
N SER A 207 -8.98 0.19 -14.33
CA SER A 207 -7.77 0.68 -14.99
C SER A 207 -6.99 -0.46 -15.67
N ASN A 208 -6.21 -0.10 -16.70
CA ASN A 208 -5.25 -1.03 -17.32
C ASN A 208 -4.34 -1.70 -16.28
N ASN A 209 -4.01 -0.97 -15.21
CA ASN A 209 -3.16 -1.48 -14.15
C ASN A 209 -3.83 -2.61 -13.36
N LYS A 210 -5.12 -2.53 -13.14
CA LYS A 210 -5.89 -3.57 -12.41
C LYS A 210 -6.19 -4.81 -13.26
N ASN A 211 -5.97 -4.71 -14.58
CA ASN A 211 -5.93 -5.84 -15.51
C ASN A 211 -7.23 -6.65 -15.61
N VAL A 212 -8.37 -5.98 -15.37
CA VAL A 212 -9.68 -6.61 -15.30
C VAL A 212 -10.11 -7.22 -16.63
N VAL A 213 -9.75 -6.61 -17.77
CA VAL A 213 -10.08 -7.14 -19.12
C VAL A 213 -9.45 -8.52 -19.32
N ARG A 214 -8.16 -8.69 -18.99
CA ARG A 214 -7.48 -9.98 -19.11
C ARG A 214 -8.03 -11.02 -18.14
N LEU A 215 -8.47 -10.59 -16.95
CA LEU A 215 -9.17 -11.46 -16.02
C LEU A 215 -10.50 -11.97 -16.63
N CYS A 216 -11.29 -11.10 -17.29
CA CYS A 216 -12.50 -11.51 -17.99
C CYS A 216 -12.20 -12.52 -19.12
N GLU A 217 -11.12 -12.31 -19.88
CA GLU A 217 -10.67 -13.26 -20.91
C GLU A 217 -10.38 -14.64 -20.29
N ALA A 218 -9.66 -14.69 -19.17
CA ALA A 218 -9.34 -15.94 -18.47
C ALA A 218 -10.60 -16.68 -17.97
N VAL A 219 -11.59 -15.94 -17.46
CA VAL A 219 -12.88 -16.50 -17.01
C VAL A 219 -13.67 -17.05 -18.19
N LEU A 220 -13.71 -16.33 -19.32
CA LEU A 220 -14.39 -16.83 -20.53
C LEU A 220 -13.74 -18.08 -21.12
N GLU A 221 -12.40 -18.18 -21.05
CA GLU A 221 -11.71 -19.40 -21.47
C GLU A 221 -12.02 -20.56 -20.52
N LEU A 222 -12.02 -20.33 -19.21
CA LEU A 222 -12.33 -21.37 -18.23
C LEU A 222 -13.77 -21.88 -18.36
N LYS A 223 -14.73 -20.99 -18.61
CA LYS A 223 -16.14 -21.37 -18.77
C LYS A 223 -16.39 -22.36 -19.92
N LYS A 224 -15.52 -22.38 -20.94
CA LYS A 224 -15.58 -23.34 -22.06
C LYS A 224 -15.11 -24.74 -21.69
N GLU A 225 -14.40 -24.89 -20.56
CA GLU A 225 -13.89 -26.17 -20.10
C GLU A 225 -15.00 -27.03 -19.46
N ALA A 226 -14.89 -28.35 -19.59
CA ALA A 226 -15.84 -29.28 -19.00
C ALA A 226 -15.87 -29.11 -17.46
N GLY A 227 -17.06 -28.99 -16.90
CA GLY A 227 -17.28 -28.80 -15.46
C GLY A 227 -17.35 -27.35 -15.00
N PHE A 228 -17.19 -26.36 -15.89
CA PHE A 228 -17.24 -24.93 -15.54
C PHE A 228 -18.33 -24.16 -16.32
N SER A 229 -19.31 -24.84 -16.88
CA SER A 229 -20.43 -24.19 -17.63
C SER A 229 -21.28 -23.26 -16.76
N ASP A 230 -21.28 -23.47 -15.42
CA ASP A 230 -21.96 -22.67 -14.41
C ASP A 230 -21.05 -21.56 -13.80
N LEU A 231 -19.86 -21.35 -14.36
CA LEU A 231 -18.93 -20.33 -13.88
C LEU A 231 -19.53 -18.92 -14.04
N GLU A 232 -19.52 -18.17 -12.96
CA GLU A 232 -19.96 -16.79 -12.88
C GLU A 232 -18.87 -15.89 -12.33
N MET A 233 -18.85 -14.64 -12.75
CA MET A 233 -17.95 -13.62 -12.20
C MET A 233 -18.71 -12.34 -11.89
N SER A 234 -18.58 -11.85 -10.67
CA SER A 234 -19.08 -10.54 -10.26
C SER A 234 -17.99 -9.48 -10.29
N LEU A 235 -18.33 -8.29 -10.77
CA LEU A 235 -17.45 -7.13 -10.85
C LEU A 235 -18.00 -6.00 -9.98
N VAL A 236 -17.23 -5.60 -8.98
CA VAL A 236 -17.53 -4.49 -8.07
C VAL A 236 -16.54 -3.35 -8.33
N GLY A 237 -17.07 -2.12 -8.47
CA GLY A 237 -16.25 -0.94 -8.70
C GLY A 237 -16.57 -0.27 -10.03
N GLY A 238 -15.56 0.10 -10.80
CA GLY A 238 -15.76 0.75 -12.10
C GLY A 238 -14.97 2.04 -12.28
N GLY A 239 -15.25 2.70 -13.40
CA GLY A 239 -14.54 3.90 -13.82
C GLY A 239 -13.16 3.60 -14.41
N ASN A 240 -12.44 4.68 -14.71
CA ASN A 240 -11.12 4.61 -15.32
C ASN A 240 -11.12 4.20 -16.80
N ASN A 241 -9.93 3.98 -17.38
CA ASN A 241 -9.71 3.91 -18.82
C ASN A 241 -10.15 2.61 -19.50
N GLU A 242 -10.50 1.57 -18.73
CA GLU A 242 -11.02 0.31 -19.27
C GLU A 242 -12.54 0.12 -19.03
N ASP A 243 -13.21 1.10 -18.42
CA ASP A 243 -14.62 1.01 -18.01
C ASP A 243 -15.55 0.58 -19.17
N ASP A 244 -15.43 1.24 -20.32
CA ASP A 244 -16.25 0.93 -21.50
C ASP A 244 -16.02 -0.49 -22.03
N LYS A 245 -14.76 -0.96 -22.01
CA LYS A 245 -14.43 -2.32 -22.46
C LYS A 245 -15.02 -3.37 -21.55
N VAL A 246 -14.90 -3.16 -20.23
CA VAL A 246 -15.43 -4.08 -19.22
C VAL A 246 -16.96 -4.15 -19.33
N LYS A 247 -17.64 -3.00 -19.38
CA LYS A 247 -19.09 -2.96 -19.54
C LYS A 247 -19.55 -3.66 -20.81
N LYS A 248 -18.88 -3.42 -21.94
CA LYS A 248 -19.17 -4.13 -23.20
C LYS A 248 -18.98 -5.64 -23.07
N THR A 249 -17.98 -6.10 -22.36
CA THR A 249 -17.75 -7.54 -22.12
C THR A 249 -18.87 -8.13 -21.28
N VAL A 250 -19.29 -7.44 -20.22
CA VAL A 250 -20.42 -7.83 -19.36
C VAL A 250 -21.72 -7.94 -20.19
N ASP A 251 -22.04 -6.92 -20.97
CA ASP A 251 -23.27 -6.88 -21.81
C ASP A 251 -23.27 -7.99 -22.86
N SER A 252 -22.10 -8.39 -23.36
CA SER A 252 -21.97 -9.44 -24.36
C SER A 252 -22.04 -10.85 -23.78
N HIS A 253 -21.86 -11.03 -22.48
CA HIS A 253 -21.85 -12.34 -21.81
C HIS A 253 -22.62 -12.29 -20.48
N PRO A 254 -23.93 -11.96 -20.49
CA PRO A 254 -24.72 -11.77 -19.27
C PRO A 254 -24.94 -13.06 -18.47
N ASP A 255 -24.68 -14.22 -19.06
CA ASP A 255 -24.69 -15.53 -18.44
C ASP A 255 -23.42 -15.86 -17.65
N THR A 256 -22.40 -15.01 -17.76
CA THR A 256 -21.08 -15.19 -17.14
C THR A 256 -20.75 -14.05 -16.20
N PHE A 257 -21.05 -12.81 -16.56
CA PHE A 257 -20.64 -11.62 -15.82
C PHE A 257 -21.82 -10.88 -15.22
N MET A 258 -21.65 -10.46 -13.97
CA MET A 258 -22.57 -9.59 -13.26
C MET A 258 -21.84 -8.31 -12.80
N TYR A 259 -22.28 -7.16 -13.28
CA TYR A 259 -21.76 -5.87 -12.81
C TYR A 259 -22.60 -5.36 -11.65
N LEU A 260 -21.99 -5.24 -10.47
CA LEU A 260 -22.63 -4.81 -9.23
C LEU A 260 -22.48 -3.31 -8.95
N GLY A 261 -21.70 -2.60 -9.79
CA GLY A 261 -21.36 -1.20 -9.51
C GLY A 261 -20.40 -1.02 -8.33
N PRO A 262 -20.10 0.22 -7.95
CA PRO A 262 -19.29 0.51 -6.78
C PRO A 262 -20.09 0.25 -5.49
N ILE A 263 -19.48 -0.52 -4.56
CA ILE A 263 -20.03 -0.81 -3.23
C ILE A 263 -19.11 -0.19 -2.19
N TYR A 264 -19.61 0.79 -1.43
CA TYR A 264 -18.88 1.48 -0.37
C TYR A 264 -19.30 1.02 1.03
N ASP A 265 -20.44 0.38 1.13
CA ASP A 265 -20.95 -0.22 2.35
C ASP A 265 -20.17 -1.50 2.66
N LYS A 266 -19.52 -1.53 3.84
CA LYS A 266 -18.62 -2.63 4.22
C LYS A 266 -19.36 -3.91 4.55
N GLU A 267 -20.54 -3.83 5.15
CA GLU A 267 -21.40 -4.98 5.45
C GLU A 267 -21.80 -5.67 4.15
N LYS A 268 -22.31 -4.89 3.19
CA LYS A 268 -22.62 -5.37 1.84
C LYS A 268 -21.41 -5.99 1.14
N LEU A 269 -20.25 -5.35 1.28
CA LEU A 269 -19.05 -5.86 0.63
C LEU A 269 -18.59 -7.18 1.27
N CYS A 270 -18.72 -7.34 2.59
CA CYS A 270 -18.48 -8.62 3.26
C CYS A 270 -19.46 -9.72 2.78
N GLU A 271 -20.75 -9.39 2.60
CA GLU A 271 -21.71 -10.33 2.03
C GLU A 271 -21.31 -10.76 0.62
N VAL A 272 -20.86 -9.81 -0.21
CA VAL A 272 -20.35 -10.09 -1.56
C VAL A 272 -19.13 -10.99 -1.52
N PHE A 273 -18.13 -10.72 -0.64
CA PHE A 273 -16.98 -11.61 -0.49
C PHE A 273 -17.43 -13.03 -0.10
N ARG A 274 -18.32 -13.18 0.88
CA ARG A 274 -18.83 -14.48 1.35
C ARG A 274 -19.64 -15.25 0.31
N ALA A 275 -20.26 -14.55 -0.62
CA ALA A 275 -21.06 -15.16 -1.68
C ALA A 275 -20.21 -15.77 -2.83
N HIS A 276 -18.91 -15.54 -2.86
CA HIS A 276 -17.99 -15.97 -3.92
C HIS A 276 -17.02 -17.04 -3.43
N THR A 277 -16.32 -17.69 -4.36
CA THR A 277 -15.40 -18.82 -4.07
C THR A 277 -13.94 -18.42 -4.25
N VAL A 278 -13.66 -17.42 -5.08
CA VAL A 278 -12.31 -16.89 -5.30
C VAL A 278 -12.36 -15.40 -5.60
N PHE A 279 -11.48 -14.63 -4.98
CA PHE A 279 -11.20 -13.25 -5.34
C PHE A 279 -10.02 -13.18 -6.31
N ALA A 280 -10.17 -12.52 -7.44
CA ALA A 280 -9.10 -12.41 -8.43
C ALA A 280 -8.87 -10.95 -8.85
N MET A 281 -7.63 -10.45 -8.64
CA MET A 281 -7.19 -9.13 -9.10
C MET A 281 -5.72 -9.20 -9.53
N PRO A 282 -5.40 -9.78 -10.70
CA PRO A 282 -4.02 -9.95 -11.17
C PRO A 282 -3.46 -8.63 -11.71
N SER A 283 -3.31 -7.62 -10.85
CA SER A 283 -2.82 -6.28 -11.21
C SER A 283 -1.44 -6.32 -11.85
N ILE A 284 -1.19 -5.48 -12.85
CA ILE A 284 0.13 -5.36 -13.49
C ILE A 284 1.15 -4.81 -12.49
N HIS A 285 0.74 -3.83 -11.70
CA HIS A 285 1.54 -3.28 -10.60
C HIS A 285 0.67 -3.13 -9.35
N GLU A 286 1.00 -3.87 -8.31
CA GLU A 286 0.34 -3.77 -7.02
C GLU A 286 1.35 -3.43 -5.92
N THR A 287 1.05 -2.40 -5.13
CA THR A 287 1.94 -1.97 -4.05
C THR A 287 1.71 -2.76 -2.78
N PHE A 288 0.43 -2.96 -2.42
CA PHE A 288 0.02 -3.70 -1.25
C PHE A 288 -1.26 -4.50 -1.50
N GLY A 289 -2.33 -3.84 -1.97
CA GLY A 289 -3.60 -4.46 -2.29
C GLY A 289 -4.44 -4.77 -1.04
N LEU A 290 -4.94 -3.72 -0.37
CA LEU A 290 -5.77 -3.85 0.85
C LEU A 290 -6.95 -4.81 0.63
N VAL A 291 -7.56 -4.75 -0.53
CA VAL A 291 -8.72 -5.58 -0.89
C VAL A 291 -8.44 -7.09 -0.83
N TYR A 292 -7.19 -7.53 -0.99
CA TYR A 292 -6.84 -8.94 -0.77
C TYR A 292 -7.00 -9.34 0.70
N LEU A 293 -6.58 -8.47 1.63
CA LEU A 293 -6.75 -8.72 3.05
C LEU A 293 -8.22 -8.65 3.47
N GLU A 294 -8.99 -7.75 2.86
CA GLU A 294 -10.44 -7.65 3.05
C GLU A 294 -11.13 -8.94 2.58
N ALA A 295 -10.78 -9.45 1.40
CA ALA A 295 -11.28 -10.73 0.90
C ALA A 295 -10.86 -11.92 1.79
N LEU A 296 -9.58 -11.96 2.18
CA LEU A 296 -9.05 -13.00 3.06
C LEU A 296 -9.69 -12.98 4.44
N SER A 297 -10.04 -11.81 4.99
CA SER A 297 -10.77 -11.73 6.25
C SER A 297 -12.14 -12.42 6.20
N GLN A 298 -12.71 -12.55 4.99
CA GLN A 298 -13.94 -13.29 4.75
C GLN A 298 -13.69 -14.73 4.26
N ASN A 299 -12.48 -15.27 4.50
CA ASN A 299 -12.02 -16.61 4.08
C ASN A 299 -11.97 -16.83 2.57
N LEU A 300 -12.06 -15.78 1.76
CA LEU A 300 -12.08 -15.88 0.30
C LEU A 300 -10.66 -16.01 -0.24
N PRO A 301 -10.28 -17.15 -0.86
CA PRO A 301 -8.96 -17.35 -1.48
C PRO A 301 -8.69 -16.33 -2.58
N VAL A 302 -7.40 -15.97 -2.77
CA VAL A 302 -7.04 -14.88 -3.66
C VAL A 302 -6.16 -15.33 -4.83
N VAL A 303 -6.39 -14.76 -6.02
CA VAL A 303 -5.46 -14.82 -7.17
C VAL A 303 -4.81 -13.44 -7.28
N TYR A 304 -3.48 -13.40 -7.10
CA TYR A 304 -2.68 -12.18 -7.03
C TYR A 304 -1.46 -12.24 -7.96
N THR A 305 -0.78 -11.13 -8.16
CA THR A 305 0.42 -11.10 -9.01
C THR A 305 1.66 -11.51 -8.24
N THR A 306 2.39 -12.49 -8.75
CA THR A 306 3.68 -12.94 -8.20
C THR A 306 4.69 -11.80 -8.12
N GLY A 307 5.38 -11.70 -6.98
CA GLY A 307 6.38 -10.67 -6.72
C GLY A 307 5.81 -9.28 -6.47
N GLN A 308 4.51 -9.15 -6.15
CA GLN A 308 3.85 -7.86 -5.91
C GLN A 308 2.79 -7.94 -4.79
N GLY A 309 2.47 -6.78 -4.23
CA GLY A 309 1.40 -6.64 -3.25
C GLY A 309 1.60 -7.52 -2.03
N ILE A 310 0.67 -8.45 -1.82
CA ILE A 310 0.66 -9.37 -0.68
C ILE A 310 1.62 -10.56 -0.81
N ASP A 311 2.28 -10.73 -1.97
CA ASP A 311 3.18 -11.87 -2.18
C ASP A 311 4.32 -11.86 -1.15
N GLY A 312 4.49 -12.98 -0.42
CA GLY A 312 5.45 -13.13 0.67
C GLY A 312 5.14 -12.32 1.93
N LEU A 313 3.94 -11.72 2.05
CA LEU A 313 3.49 -11.00 3.25
C LEU A 313 2.85 -11.93 4.26
N LEU A 314 2.16 -12.95 3.78
CA LEU A 314 1.46 -13.96 4.56
C LEU A 314 2.07 -15.34 4.29
N ASP A 315 2.14 -16.14 5.35
CA ASP A 315 2.57 -17.54 5.23
C ASP A 315 1.43 -18.38 4.67
N ASN A 316 1.65 -18.88 3.46
CA ASN A 316 1.04 -20.02 2.77
C ASN A 316 -0.50 -20.24 2.76
N ASN A 317 -0.97 -20.77 1.64
CA ASN A 317 -2.32 -21.26 1.37
C ASN A 317 -3.44 -20.23 1.42
N ILE A 318 -3.10 -18.94 1.20
CA ILE A 318 -4.10 -17.88 1.04
C ILE A 318 -4.64 -17.80 -0.39
N GLY A 319 -3.94 -18.40 -1.35
CA GLY A 319 -4.27 -18.30 -2.78
C GLY A 319 -3.11 -18.62 -3.70
N ILE A 320 -3.17 -18.14 -4.94
CA ILE A 320 -2.18 -18.45 -5.99
C ILE A 320 -1.65 -17.17 -6.63
N GLY A 321 -0.33 -17.03 -6.65
CA GLY A 321 0.38 -16.00 -7.40
C GLY A 321 0.48 -16.35 -8.89
N VAL A 322 0.21 -15.38 -9.77
CA VAL A 322 0.21 -15.56 -11.24
C VAL A 322 1.06 -14.53 -11.95
N SER A 323 1.43 -14.82 -13.20
CA SER A 323 1.91 -13.80 -14.12
C SER A 323 0.73 -12.96 -14.60
N PRO A 324 0.72 -11.62 -14.40
CA PRO A 324 -0.42 -10.80 -14.77
C PRO A 324 -0.61 -10.67 -16.28
N LEU A 325 0.41 -11.02 -17.08
CA LEU A 325 0.35 -10.95 -18.54
C LEU A 325 -0.09 -12.26 -19.21
N SER A 326 -0.27 -13.33 -18.44
CA SER A 326 -0.66 -14.65 -18.93
C SER A 326 -2.13 -14.95 -18.61
N VAL A 327 -2.98 -14.93 -19.62
CA VAL A 327 -4.40 -15.37 -19.51
C VAL A 327 -4.45 -16.80 -18.95
N ASN A 328 -3.58 -17.67 -19.46
CA ASN A 328 -3.55 -19.08 -19.05
C ASN A 328 -3.17 -19.26 -17.57
N ASP A 329 -2.17 -18.51 -17.05
CA ASP A 329 -1.79 -18.61 -15.64
C ASP A 329 -2.94 -18.16 -14.73
N ILE A 330 -3.63 -17.07 -15.10
CA ILE A 330 -4.79 -16.56 -14.38
C ILE A 330 -5.91 -17.61 -14.39
N LYS A 331 -6.22 -18.18 -15.56
CA LYS A 331 -7.22 -19.21 -15.76
C LYS A 331 -6.94 -20.46 -14.89
N GLU A 332 -5.73 -20.99 -14.98
CA GLU A 332 -5.35 -22.20 -14.23
C GLU A 332 -5.34 -21.97 -12.70
N ALA A 333 -4.97 -20.78 -12.24
CA ALA A 333 -5.04 -20.43 -10.83
C ALA A 333 -6.48 -20.40 -10.31
N ILE A 334 -7.40 -19.73 -11.05
CA ILE A 334 -8.82 -19.72 -10.73
C ILE A 334 -9.37 -21.13 -10.71
N LYS A 335 -9.12 -21.92 -11.78
CA LYS A 335 -9.55 -23.31 -11.90
C LYS A 335 -9.11 -24.16 -10.70
N LYS A 336 -7.84 -24.08 -10.31
CA LYS A 336 -7.29 -24.84 -9.21
C LYS A 336 -7.96 -24.50 -7.87
N ILE A 337 -8.24 -23.23 -7.62
CA ILE A 337 -8.94 -22.81 -6.39
C ILE A 337 -10.39 -23.33 -6.42
N LEU A 338 -11.10 -23.20 -7.54
CA LEU A 338 -12.49 -23.67 -7.66
C LEU A 338 -12.63 -25.18 -7.47
N ILE A 339 -11.66 -25.97 -7.95
CA ILE A 339 -11.66 -27.43 -7.77
C ILE A 339 -11.34 -27.83 -6.32
N GLN A 340 -10.48 -27.06 -5.63
CA GLN A 340 -10.00 -27.37 -4.30
C GLN A 340 -10.09 -26.16 -3.35
N PRO A 341 -11.28 -25.58 -3.14
CA PRO A 341 -11.43 -24.34 -2.38
C PRO A 341 -10.94 -24.46 -0.93
N ASN A 342 -11.09 -25.63 -0.31
CA ASN A 342 -10.69 -25.88 1.07
C ASN A 342 -9.16 -26.02 1.28
N THR A 343 -8.37 -26.04 0.20
CA THR A 343 -6.90 -26.02 0.28
C THR A 343 -6.40 -24.64 0.71
N TYR A 344 -7.18 -23.60 0.43
CA TYR A 344 -6.84 -22.21 0.71
C TYR A 344 -7.76 -21.68 1.79
N SER A 345 -7.20 -21.12 2.84
CA SER A 345 -7.99 -20.63 3.97
C SER A 345 -7.23 -19.56 4.75
N ASN A 346 -7.97 -18.78 5.51
CA ASN A 346 -7.43 -17.73 6.37
C ASN A 346 -7.13 -18.20 7.81
N GLN A 347 -7.28 -19.47 8.13
CA GLN A 347 -7.18 -20.00 9.51
C GLN A 347 -5.85 -19.70 10.19
N ASN A 348 -4.76 -19.62 9.42
CA ASN A 348 -3.42 -19.34 9.94
C ASN A 348 -2.98 -17.88 9.72
N VAL A 349 -3.89 -17.01 9.31
CA VAL A 349 -3.59 -15.59 9.09
C VAL A 349 -3.79 -14.83 10.40
N ASP A 350 -2.71 -14.24 10.89
CA ASP A 350 -2.78 -13.31 12.02
C ASP A 350 -3.21 -11.93 11.51
N PHE A 351 -4.52 -11.71 11.49
CA PHE A 351 -5.12 -10.45 11.02
C PHE A 351 -4.85 -9.28 11.95
N GLU A 352 -4.55 -9.50 13.24
CA GLU A 352 -4.21 -8.43 14.18
C GLU A 352 -2.95 -7.65 13.75
N LYS A 353 -2.07 -8.25 12.96
CA LYS A 353 -0.93 -7.55 12.35
C LYS A 353 -1.34 -6.40 11.43
N PHE A 354 -2.56 -6.39 10.93
CA PHE A 354 -3.14 -5.39 10.03
C PHE A 354 -4.13 -4.44 10.70
N ARG A 355 -4.31 -4.52 12.02
CA ARG A 355 -5.07 -3.54 12.79
C ARG A 355 -4.25 -2.26 12.94
N TRP A 356 -4.84 -1.11 12.64
CA TRP A 356 -4.14 0.17 12.69
C TRP A 356 -3.53 0.46 14.05
N GLU A 357 -4.19 0.06 15.15
CA GLU A 357 -3.67 0.17 16.50
C GLU A 357 -2.33 -0.57 16.69
N ASN A 358 -2.22 -1.79 16.18
CA ASN A 358 -1.01 -2.60 16.27
C ASN A 358 0.10 -2.04 15.36
N ILE A 359 -0.26 -1.52 14.21
CA ILE A 359 0.66 -0.84 13.29
C ILE A 359 1.20 0.45 13.92
N ALA A 360 0.32 1.27 14.51
CA ALA A 360 0.72 2.49 15.21
C ALA A 360 1.65 2.18 16.39
N THR A 361 1.36 1.11 17.15
CA THR A 361 2.24 0.64 18.25
C THR A 361 3.65 0.33 17.75
N ARG A 362 3.79 -0.30 16.58
CA ARG A 362 5.12 -0.56 15.98
C ARG A 362 5.85 0.75 15.63
N TYR A 363 5.17 1.70 14.98
CA TYR A 363 5.76 2.99 14.65
C TYR A 363 6.18 3.76 15.91
N ILE A 364 5.32 3.80 16.94
CA ILE A 364 5.61 4.47 18.22
C ILE A 364 6.84 3.86 18.88
N SER A 365 6.94 2.53 18.94
CA SER A 365 8.10 1.83 19.51
C SER A 365 9.41 2.23 18.83
N PHE A 366 9.42 2.39 17.49
CA PHE A 366 10.58 2.86 16.76
C PHE A 366 10.87 4.34 17.02
N TYR A 367 9.86 5.19 17.07
CA TYR A 367 10.03 6.62 17.33
C TYR A 367 10.62 6.84 18.74
N GLU A 368 10.06 6.17 19.74
CA GLU A 368 10.57 6.24 21.13
C GLU A 368 12.00 5.76 21.26
N GLU A 369 12.33 4.65 20.60
CA GLU A 369 13.69 4.13 20.63
C GLU A 369 14.68 5.10 19.99
N LEU A 370 14.29 5.74 18.88
CA LEU A 370 15.12 6.73 18.19
C LEU A 370 15.35 8.01 19.00
N MET A 371 14.46 8.31 19.96
CA MET A 371 14.55 9.50 20.83
C MET A 371 15.39 9.28 22.08
N LYS A 372 15.74 8.04 22.41
CA LYS A 372 16.64 7.78 23.56
C LYS A 372 18.04 8.28 23.27
N THR A 373 18.64 8.95 24.23
CA THR A 373 20.01 9.49 24.14
C THR A 373 21.07 8.42 23.88
N ASP A 374 20.81 7.20 24.35
CA ASP A 374 21.67 6.02 24.17
C ASP A 374 21.13 5.00 23.17
N ALA A 375 20.29 5.46 22.20
CA ALA A 375 19.75 4.57 21.16
C ALA A 375 20.89 3.85 20.42
N SER A 376 21.16 2.62 20.82
CA SER A 376 22.20 1.81 20.22
C SER A 376 21.67 1.09 18.97
N ARG A 377 22.56 0.81 18.00
CA ARG A 377 22.22 -0.07 16.86
C ARG A 377 21.66 -1.42 17.36
N THR A 378 22.12 -1.89 18.52
CA THR A 378 21.68 -3.16 19.11
C THR A 378 20.22 -3.11 19.58
N SER A 379 19.75 -1.99 20.15
CA SER A 379 18.37 -1.85 20.62
C SER A 379 17.39 -1.77 19.43
N LEU A 380 17.74 -1.04 18.38
CA LEU A 380 16.97 -1.00 17.14
C LEU A 380 16.91 -2.37 16.46
N LEU A 381 18.01 -3.11 16.42
CA LEU A 381 18.02 -4.47 15.87
C LEU A 381 17.15 -5.45 16.67
N LYS A 382 17.02 -5.27 18.00
CA LYS A 382 16.07 -6.05 18.80
C LYS A 382 14.62 -5.76 18.42
N LEU A 383 14.26 -4.49 18.25
CA LEU A 383 12.92 -4.12 17.78
C LEU A 383 12.63 -4.66 16.37
N ILE A 384 13.60 -4.57 15.45
CA ILE A 384 13.46 -5.14 14.11
C ILE A 384 13.21 -6.65 14.17
N LYS A 385 13.92 -7.38 15.03
CA LYS A 385 13.69 -8.82 15.22
C LYS A 385 12.36 -9.13 15.89
N GLN A 386 11.92 -8.30 16.82
CA GLN A 386 10.62 -8.48 17.50
C GLN A 386 9.43 -8.30 16.54
N TRP A 387 9.53 -7.34 15.62
CA TRP A 387 8.43 -6.95 14.74
C TRP A 387 8.59 -7.40 13.29
N GLY A 388 9.75 -7.94 12.90
CA GLY A 388 10.13 -8.28 11.53
C GLY A 388 9.93 -9.74 11.15
N GLY A 389 9.22 -10.51 11.98
CA GLY A 389 8.87 -11.93 11.74
C GLY A 389 7.56 -12.08 10.98
#